data_53b81ef260257f77124b2f1b7534b4f2
#
_entry.id   53b81ef260257f77124b2f1b7534b4f2
#
_cell.length_a   1.000
_cell.length_b   1.000
_cell.length_c   1.000
_cell.angle_alpha   90.00
_cell.angle_beta   90.00
_cell.angle_gamma   90.00
#
_symmetry.space_group_name_H-M   'P 1'
#
loop_
_entity.id
_entity.type
_entity.pdbx_description
1 polymer ?
#
loop_
_entity_poly.entity_id
_entity_poly.type
_entity_poly.pdbx_seq_one_letter_code
_entity_poly.pdbx_strand_id
1 'polypeptide(L)'
;MKVRFGVSVLSGTAFPHRRDLDKFAELIRIIDGSGVELIGTNDTSFIGGDAYVRATLIAQTATNAQVGIHPTNPLTREPQIMAAFIASIDAMTEGRAFVDIASGDSAVYNIGLAPASRAKLADYVTCLRDLIATGKGT
;
A
#
# COMPACT_ATOMS: atom_id res chain seq x y z
N MET A 1 2.89 16.72 -21.54
CA MET A 1 2.54 15.55 -20.71
C MET A 1 3.49 15.54 -19.52
N LYS A 2 2.99 15.55 -18.27
CA LYS A 2 3.85 15.41 -17.08
C LYS A 2 3.92 13.93 -16.72
N VAL A 3 5.11 13.34 -16.73
CA VAL A 3 5.34 11.97 -16.26
C VAL A 3 5.61 12.02 -14.77
N ARG A 4 4.96 11.12 -14.00
CA ARG A 4 5.21 10.96 -12.57
C ARG A 4 6.00 9.68 -12.33
N PHE A 5 6.99 9.75 -11.45
CA PHE A 5 7.80 8.60 -11.09
C PHE A 5 7.46 8.12 -9.68
N GLY A 6 7.32 6.81 -9.54
CA GLY A 6 7.10 6.14 -8.25
C GLY A 6 8.03 4.96 -8.07
N VAL A 7 8.23 4.58 -6.82
CA VAL A 7 9.03 3.43 -6.42
C VAL A 7 8.21 2.54 -5.49
N SER A 8 8.24 1.23 -5.74
CA SER A 8 7.74 0.22 -4.79
C SER A 8 8.90 -0.36 -4.00
N VAL A 9 8.83 -0.29 -2.68
CA VAL A 9 9.91 -0.67 -1.79
C VAL A 9 9.52 -1.86 -0.92
N LEU A 10 10.43 -2.82 -0.79
CA LEU A 10 10.28 -4.01 0.03
C LEU A 10 11.35 -4.04 1.13
N SER A 11 11.03 -4.64 2.27
CA SER A 11 12.01 -4.87 3.35
C SER A 11 13.02 -5.99 3.05
N GLY A 12 12.77 -6.76 1.98
CA GLY A 12 13.64 -7.86 1.55
C GLY A 12 13.46 -9.17 2.32
N THR A 13 12.60 -9.23 3.33
CA THR A 13 12.34 -10.45 4.11
C THR A 13 10.88 -10.51 4.59
N ALA A 14 10.33 -11.73 4.68
CA ALA A 14 8.99 -11.98 5.21
C ALA A 14 8.90 -11.72 6.73
N PHE A 15 9.99 -11.97 7.46
CA PHE A 15 10.04 -11.84 8.91
C PHE A 15 11.20 -10.90 9.29
N PRO A 16 11.02 -9.58 9.22
CA PRO A 16 12.08 -8.61 9.42
C PRO A 16 12.51 -8.54 10.90
N HIS A 17 13.79 -8.37 11.13
CA HIS A 17 14.33 -7.95 12.42
C HIS A 17 14.30 -6.43 12.56
N ARG A 18 14.47 -5.92 13.77
CA ARG A 18 14.48 -4.48 14.05
C ARG A 18 15.46 -3.72 13.13
N ARG A 19 16.65 -4.25 12.93
CA ARG A 19 17.68 -3.65 12.06
C ARG A 19 17.24 -3.54 10.59
N ASP A 20 16.41 -4.46 10.12
CA ASP A 20 15.89 -4.41 8.74
C ASP A 20 14.88 -3.27 8.59
N LEU A 21 14.07 -3.01 9.61
CA LEU A 21 13.14 -1.88 9.65
C LEU A 21 13.88 -0.54 9.74
N ASP A 22 14.97 -0.46 10.49
CA ASP A 22 15.80 0.75 10.59
C ASP A 22 16.45 1.08 9.22
N LYS A 23 17.00 0.08 8.53
CA LYS A 23 17.52 0.21 7.15
C LYS A 23 16.45 0.57 6.14
N PHE A 24 15.25 0.01 6.30
CA PHE A 24 14.11 0.35 5.45
C PHE A 24 13.75 1.82 5.60
N ALA A 25 13.66 2.34 6.83
CA ALA A 25 13.39 3.75 7.08
C ALA A 25 14.50 4.67 6.50
N GLU A 26 15.77 4.27 6.60
CA GLU A 26 16.89 4.99 5.99
C GLU A 26 16.76 5.04 4.44
N LEU A 27 16.44 3.92 3.82
CA LEU A 27 16.19 3.84 2.38
C LEU A 27 15.04 4.76 1.95
N ILE A 28 13.95 4.80 2.73
CA ILE A 28 12.82 5.69 2.45
C ILE A 28 13.24 7.16 2.47
N ARG A 29 14.07 7.59 3.42
CA ARG A 29 14.57 8.98 3.45
C ARG A 29 15.39 9.33 2.20
N ILE A 30 16.23 8.40 1.75
CA ILE A 30 17.04 8.59 0.53
C ILE A 30 16.14 8.71 -0.70
N ILE A 31 15.14 7.82 -0.83
CA ILE A 31 14.21 7.81 -1.96
C ILE A 31 13.36 9.09 -1.95
N ASP A 32 12.79 9.48 -0.82
CA ASP A 32 11.97 10.70 -0.68
C ASP A 32 12.77 11.95 -1.03
N GLY A 33 14.04 12.00 -0.62
CA GLY A 33 14.97 13.08 -0.95
C GLY A 33 15.39 13.12 -2.42
N SER A 34 15.18 12.06 -3.20
CA SER A 34 15.52 12.02 -4.63
C SER A 34 14.52 12.71 -5.54
N GLY A 35 13.36 13.11 -5.01
CA GLY A 35 12.32 13.80 -5.77
C GLY A 35 11.34 12.89 -6.50
N VAL A 36 11.25 11.60 -6.13
CA VAL A 36 10.17 10.73 -6.59
C VAL A 36 8.82 11.22 -6.06
N GLU A 37 7.76 11.06 -6.84
CA GLU A 37 6.44 11.56 -6.48
C GLU A 37 5.59 10.56 -5.69
N LEU A 38 5.89 9.24 -5.80
CA LEU A 38 5.16 8.17 -5.10
C LEU A 38 6.14 7.17 -4.51
N ILE A 39 5.90 6.80 -3.25
CA ILE A 39 6.59 5.71 -2.57
C ILE A 39 5.55 4.73 -2.06
N GLY A 40 5.56 3.52 -2.60
CA GLY A 40 4.62 2.47 -2.22
C GLY A 40 5.33 1.20 -1.77
N THR A 41 4.55 0.27 -1.27
CA THR A 41 5.00 -1.09 -0.97
C THR A 41 3.94 -2.09 -1.41
N ASN A 42 4.35 -3.26 -1.90
CA ASN A 42 3.40 -4.27 -2.34
C ASN A 42 2.82 -5.09 -1.17
N ASP A 43 1.62 -5.64 -1.38
CA ASP A 43 0.94 -6.48 -0.40
C ASP A 43 1.23 -7.98 -0.67
N THR A 44 2.52 -8.37 -0.58
CA THR A 44 2.95 -9.76 -0.68
C THR A 44 3.76 -10.11 0.56
N SER A 45 3.07 -10.62 1.59
CA SER A 45 3.61 -10.82 2.93
C SER A 45 4.83 -11.75 2.98
N PHE A 46 4.88 -12.79 2.14
CA PHE A 46 6.00 -13.73 2.07
C PHE A 46 7.29 -13.15 1.46
N ILE A 47 7.22 -12.00 0.80
CA ILE A 47 8.40 -11.37 0.18
C ILE A 47 8.92 -10.22 1.03
N GLY A 48 8.06 -9.53 1.75
CA GLY A 48 8.47 -8.30 2.43
C GLY A 48 7.85 -8.05 3.81
N GLY A 49 7.22 -9.05 4.41
CA GLY A 49 6.47 -8.87 5.65
C GLY A 49 5.14 -8.13 5.44
N ASP A 50 4.55 -7.63 6.50
CA ASP A 50 3.23 -6.97 6.44
C ASP A 50 3.32 -5.62 5.72
N ALA A 51 2.54 -5.46 4.64
CA ALA A 51 2.53 -4.27 3.80
C ALA A 51 2.01 -3.03 4.55
N TYR A 52 1.10 -3.22 5.49
CA TYR A 52 0.47 -2.13 6.24
C TYR A 52 1.42 -1.55 7.27
N VAL A 53 2.24 -2.40 7.89
CA VAL A 53 3.34 -1.96 8.76
C VAL A 53 4.38 -1.19 7.94
N ARG A 54 4.76 -1.68 6.76
CA ARG A 54 5.71 -0.96 5.89
C ARG A 54 5.16 0.37 5.41
N ALA A 55 3.91 0.42 4.94
CA ALA A 55 3.27 1.66 4.50
C ALA A 55 3.18 2.69 5.65
N THR A 56 2.94 2.24 6.88
CA THR A 56 2.98 3.09 8.07
C THR A 56 4.38 3.65 8.31
N LEU A 57 5.44 2.83 8.20
CA LEU A 57 6.82 3.29 8.31
C LEU A 57 7.18 4.28 7.19
N ILE A 58 6.71 4.06 5.96
CA ILE A 58 6.89 5.01 4.86
C ILE A 58 6.19 6.33 5.22
N ALA A 59 4.94 6.27 5.69
CA ALA A 59 4.15 7.45 6.06
C ALA A 59 4.79 8.28 7.19
N GLN A 60 5.44 7.61 8.16
CA GLN A 60 6.17 8.27 9.24
C GLN A 60 7.51 8.88 8.79
N THR A 61 8.07 8.39 7.68
CA THR A 61 9.43 8.71 7.26
C THR A 61 9.49 9.68 6.08
N ALA A 62 8.60 9.50 5.08
CA ALA A 62 8.54 10.33 3.89
C ALA A 62 7.79 11.64 4.16
N THR A 63 8.38 12.75 3.74
CA THR A 63 7.84 14.10 3.95
C THR A 63 7.32 14.76 2.68
N ASN A 64 7.69 14.26 1.50
CA ASN A 64 7.38 14.87 0.20
C ASN A 64 6.50 13.99 -0.68
N ALA A 65 6.84 12.72 -0.85
CA ALA A 65 6.15 11.80 -1.75
C ALA A 65 4.74 11.43 -1.27
N GLN A 66 3.87 11.08 -2.20
CA GLN A 66 2.64 10.34 -1.86
C GLN A 66 3.00 8.94 -1.38
N VAL A 67 2.26 8.44 -0.41
CA VAL A 67 2.56 7.18 0.30
C VAL A 67 1.39 6.21 0.21
N GLY A 68 1.66 4.93 -0.05
CA GLY A 68 0.58 3.96 -0.10
C GLY A 68 1.00 2.52 -0.33
N ILE A 69 0.01 1.71 -0.67
CA ILE A 69 0.21 0.32 -1.08
C ILE A 69 0.09 0.21 -2.60
N HIS A 70 1.05 -0.47 -3.22
CA HIS A 70 1.21 -0.57 -4.66
C HIS A 70 1.75 -1.96 -5.07
N PRO A 71 0.85 -2.87 -5.51
CA PRO A 71 -0.58 -2.90 -5.30
C PRO A 71 -1.00 -3.74 -4.08
N THR A 72 -2.28 -3.61 -3.69
CA THR A 72 -3.01 -4.61 -2.89
C THR A 72 -4.07 -5.32 -3.75
N ASN A 73 -4.92 -6.13 -3.13
CA ASN A 73 -5.93 -6.94 -3.82
C ASN A 73 -7.22 -7.10 -3.00
N PRO A 74 -8.36 -7.47 -3.62
CA PRO A 74 -9.66 -7.58 -2.95
C PRO A 74 -9.83 -8.82 -2.07
N LEU A 75 -8.81 -9.67 -1.91
CA LEU A 75 -8.93 -10.99 -1.28
C LEU A 75 -8.25 -11.05 0.09
N THR A 76 -7.27 -10.18 0.33
CA THR A 76 -6.50 -10.16 1.57
C THR A 76 -7.06 -9.22 2.62
N ARG A 77 -7.88 -8.24 2.22
CA ARG A 77 -8.57 -7.32 3.14
C ARG A 77 -9.91 -6.85 2.60
N GLU A 78 -10.88 -6.75 3.49
CA GLU A 78 -12.18 -6.17 3.20
C GLU A 78 -12.07 -4.67 2.91
N PRO A 79 -12.94 -4.09 2.04
CA PRO A 79 -12.86 -2.68 1.64
C PRO A 79 -13.01 -1.71 2.82
N GLN A 80 -13.78 -2.08 3.87
CA GLN A 80 -13.93 -1.27 5.08
C GLN A 80 -12.61 -1.14 5.85
N ILE A 81 -11.86 -2.23 5.95
CA ILE A 81 -10.55 -2.25 6.63
C ILE A 81 -9.53 -1.46 5.81
N MET A 82 -9.58 -1.59 4.48
CA MET A 82 -8.74 -0.83 3.58
C MET A 82 -9.05 0.67 3.64
N ALA A 83 -10.33 1.07 3.65
CA ALA A 83 -10.73 2.46 3.79
C ALA A 83 -10.21 3.09 5.10
N ALA A 84 -10.35 2.37 6.22
CA ALA A 84 -9.84 2.84 7.51
C ALA A 84 -8.31 2.99 7.50
N PHE A 85 -7.59 2.06 6.87
CA PHE A 85 -6.16 2.13 6.71
C PHE A 85 -5.73 3.35 5.87
N ILE A 86 -6.32 3.53 4.69
CA ILE A 86 -6.01 4.67 3.81
C ILE A 86 -6.32 5.99 4.49
N ALA A 87 -7.45 6.12 5.18
CA ALA A 87 -7.77 7.32 5.95
C ALA A 87 -6.73 7.61 7.04
N SER A 88 -6.19 6.57 7.68
CA SER A 88 -5.13 6.72 8.69
C SER A 88 -3.82 7.19 8.07
N ILE A 89 -3.42 6.62 6.93
CA ILE A 89 -2.23 7.06 6.19
C ILE A 89 -2.41 8.49 5.67
N ASP A 90 -3.59 8.83 5.17
CA ASP A 90 -3.90 10.17 4.69
C ASP A 90 -3.79 11.23 5.80
N ALA A 91 -4.35 10.93 6.98
CA ALA A 91 -4.21 11.79 8.15
C ALA A 91 -2.74 11.93 8.63
N MET A 92 -1.96 10.84 8.61
CA MET A 92 -0.54 10.87 8.98
C MET A 92 0.32 11.68 8.00
N THR A 93 -0.08 11.74 6.74
CA THR A 93 0.68 12.36 5.65
C THR A 93 0.08 13.66 5.14
N GLU A 94 -0.96 14.18 5.81
CA GLU A 94 -1.62 15.45 5.44
C GLU A 94 -2.12 15.44 3.98
N GLY A 95 -2.86 14.39 3.60
CA GLY A 95 -3.48 14.29 2.28
C GLY A 95 -2.60 13.69 1.19
N ARG A 96 -1.55 12.93 1.53
CA ARG A 96 -0.63 12.32 0.56
C ARG A 96 -0.81 10.80 0.40
N ALA A 97 -1.92 10.23 0.87
CA ALA A 97 -2.17 8.80 0.72
C ALA A 97 -2.58 8.42 -0.71
N PHE A 98 -2.18 7.22 -1.13
CA PHE A 98 -2.73 6.57 -2.33
C PHE A 98 -2.87 5.06 -2.14
N VAL A 99 -3.65 4.42 -2.99
CA VAL A 99 -3.73 2.96 -3.06
C VAL A 99 -3.93 2.51 -4.50
N ASP A 100 -3.15 1.52 -4.91
CA ASP A 100 -3.35 0.79 -6.15
C ASP A 100 -3.90 -0.60 -5.85
N ILE A 101 -4.87 -1.04 -6.65
CA ILE A 101 -5.58 -2.30 -6.45
C ILE A 101 -5.52 -3.12 -7.74
N ALA A 102 -5.07 -4.36 -7.60
CA ALA A 102 -5.01 -5.34 -8.66
C ALA A 102 -5.85 -6.57 -8.30
N SER A 103 -6.06 -7.48 -9.23
CA SER A 103 -6.80 -8.73 -8.99
C SER A 103 -6.12 -9.68 -7.99
N GLY A 104 -4.83 -9.51 -7.79
CA GLY A 104 -3.96 -10.40 -7.02
C GLY A 104 -3.09 -11.28 -7.91
N ASP A 105 -1.90 -11.61 -7.42
CA ASP A 105 -0.91 -12.48 -8.04
C ASP A 105 -0.21 -13.29 -6.93
N SER A 106 1.09 -13.20 -6.75
CA SER A 106 1.85 -13.92 -5.72
C SER A 106 1.28 -13.75 -4.30
N ALA A 107 0.73 -12.58 -4.00
CA ALA A 107 0.06 -12.33 -2.71
C ALA A 107 -1.08 -13.32 -2.42
N VAL A 108 -1.86 -13.69 -3.43
CA VAL A 108 -3.01 -14.57 -3.28
C VAL A 108 -2.66 -16.03 -3.56
N TYR A 109 -1.79 -16.31 -4.53
CA TYR A 109 -1.32 -17.68 -4.78
C TYR A 109 -0.59 -18.27 -3.57
N ASN A 110 0.20 -17.48 -2.87
CA ASN A 110 0.95 -17.92 -1.68
C ASN A 110 0.06 -18.32 -0.49
N ILE A 111 -1.21 -17.91 -0.49
CA ILE A 111 -2.21 -18.31 0.52
C ILE A 111 -3.25 -19.29 -0.04
N GLY A 112 -3.00 -19.88 -1.21
CA GLY A 112 -3.85 -20.90 -1.82
C GLY A 112 -5.11 -20.35 -2.50
N LEU A 113 -5.16 -19.07 -2.81
CA LEU A 113 -6.29 -18.45 -3.50
C LEU A 113 -5.96 -18.18 -4.98
N ALA A 114 -7.00 -18.14 -5.82
CA ALA A 114 -6.90 -17.61 -7.18
C ALA A 114 -7.14 -16.09 -7.18
N PRO A 115 -6.61 -15.35 -8.18
CA PRO A 115 -6.87 -13.92 -8.34
C PRO A 115 -8.36 -13.60 -8.37
N ALA A 116 -8.74 -12.43 -7.90
CA ALA A 116 -10.11 -11.96 -7.93
C ALA A 116 -10.63 -11.85 -9.36
N SER A 117 -11.90 -12.19 -9.58
CA SER A 117 -12.58 -11.94 -10.84
C SER A 117 -12.68 -10.43 -11.12
N ARG A 118 -12.89 -10.07 -12.38
CA ARG A 118 -13.11 -8.67 -12.77
C ARG A 118 -14.29 -8.03 -12.03
N ALA A 119 -15.38 -8.80 -11.86
CA ALA A 119 -16.57 -8.35 -11.12
C ALA A 119 -16.20 -8.05 -9.67
N LYS A 120 -15.55 -8.98 -8.96
CA LYS A 120 -15.12 -8.77 -7.58
C LYS A 120 -14.17 -7.58 -7.42
N LEU A 121 -13.25 -7.38 -8.37
CA LEU A 121 -12.36 -6.23 -8.37
C LEU A 121 -13.14 -4.92 -8.55
N ALA A 122 -14.09 -4.88 -9.48
CA ALA A 122 -14.92 -3.72 -9.72
C ALA A 122 -15.79 -3.36 -8.51
N ASP A 123 -16.45 -4.36 -7.92
CA ASP A 123 -17.28 -4.18 -6.72
C ASP A 123 -16.46 -3.67 -5.53
N TYR A 124 -15.26 -4.24 -5.33
CA TYR A 124 -14.34 -3.82 -4.29
C TYR A 124 -13.92 -2.36 -4.44
N VAL A 125 -13.51 -1.96 -5.66
CA VAL A 125 -13.07 -0.59 -5.95
C VAL A 125 -14.23 0.39 -5.77
N THR A 126 -15.44 0.02 -6.21
CA THR A 126 -16.64 0.85 -6.04
C THR A 126 -16.95 1.05 -4.56
N CYS A 127 -17.03 -0.03 -3.79
CA CYS A 127 -17.28 0.02 -2.36
C CYS A 127 -16.21 0.85 -1.61
N LEU A 128 -14.94 0.64 -1.95
CA LEU A 128 -13.84 1.39 -1.32
C LEU A 128 -13.93 2.89 -1.62
N ARG A 129 -14.24 3.27 -2.85
CA ARG A 129 -14.42 4.68 -3.23
C ARG A 129 -15.58 5.33 -2.50
N ASP A 130 -16.71 4.62 -2.37
CA ASP A 130 -17.88 5.11 -1.65
C ASP A 130 -17.57 5.29 -0.16
N LEU A 131 -16.88 4.33 0.46
CA LEU A 131 -16.42 4.43 1.85
C LEU A 131 -15.53 5.64 2.09
N ILE A 132 -14.56 5.87 1.21
CA ILE A 132 -13.64 7.03 1.31
C ILE A 132 -14.41 8.34 1.12
N ALA A 133 -15.37 8.39 0.16
CA ALA A 133 -16.07 9.61 -0.17
C ALA A 133 -17.17 9.97 0.85
N THR A 134 -17.85 8.97 1.43
CA THR A 134 -19.08 9.18 2.22
C THR A 134 -19.03 8.64 3.64
N GLY A 135 -18.04 7.81 3.95
CA GLY A 135 -18.02 7.02 5.18
C GLY A 135 -19.00 5.85 5.21
N LYS A 136 -19.70 5.58 4.09
CA LYS A 136 -20.69 4.50 3.96
C LYS A 136 -20.37 3.67 2.72
N GLY A 137 -20.15 2.37 2.90
CA GLY A 137 -20.05 1.42 1.80
C GLY A 137 -21.43 1.00 1.29
N THR A 138 -21.56 0.81 0.01
CA THR A 138 -22.75 0.27 -0.66
C THR A 138 -22.53 -1.18 -1.05
#